data_fda451bea14ca3468ed257697ce19902
#
_entry.id   fda451bea14ca3468ed257697ce19902
#
_cell.length_a   1.000
_cell.length_b   1.000
_cell.length_c   1.000
_cell.angle_alpha   90.00
_cell.angle_beta   90.00
_cell.angle_gamma   90.00
#
_symmetry.space_group_name_H-M   'P 1'
#
loop_
_entity.id
_entity.type
_entity.pdbx_description
1 polymer ?
#
loop_
_entity_poly.entity_id
_entity_poly.type
_entity_poly.pdbx_seq_one_letter_code
_entity_poly.pdbx_strand_id
1 'polypeptide(L)'
;LRSFWEQYFREDPEMVWFSAPKPRLTDKSYVKNYYYYFHNVWSDEEKLEKCRRSEFQLTEHEPLWDAADAMRFGKDVFHQISTVTNRAGFDWLKRQYAALGLRMHHVTFDNCVHPWHIDCNLVPMNAGMCMYNPFWIPMQKEMWELFKKNDWELIPAANPTHVHKNRVYLTGMYEGTSWISMNTFSFDPKTVFVEAHETAYCEQLSKLGMEVDPIPYECVIPFGGALHCTTLDINRTGGLEDYFPNQVAGY
;
A
#
# COMPACT_ATOMS: atom_id res chain seq x y z
N LEU A 1 -2.82 3.60 -22.68
CA LEU A 1 -3.62 3.37 -21.45
C LEU A 1 -4.85 4.27 -21.38
N ARG A 2 -4.73 5.60 -21.67
CA ARG A 2 -5.85 6.53 -21.56
C ARG A 2 -7.05 6.11 -22.40
N SER A 3 -6.85 5.76 -23.69
CA SER A 3 -7.92 5.32 -24.60
C SER A 3 -8.64 4.05 -24.12
N PHE A 4 -7.92 3.18 -23.42
CA PHE A 4 -8.51 1.99 -22.78
C PHE A 4 -9.45 2.37 -21.65
N TRP A 5 -9.03 3.28 -20.74
CA TRP A 5 -9.85 3.72 -19.61
C TRP A 5 -11.03 4.60 -20.05
N GLU A 6 -10.87 5.41 -21.10
CA GLU A 6 -11.95 6.23 -21.63
C GLU A 6 -13.14 5.40 -22.14
N GLN A 7 -12.93 4.12 -22.49
CA GLN A 7 -14.00 3.21 -22.86
C GLN A 7 -14.96 2.99 -21.69
N TYR A 8 -14.42 2.63 -20.50
CA TYR A 8 -15.25 2.43 -19.30
C TYR A 8 -15.97 3.70 -18.89
N PHE A 9 -15.29 4.84 -18.95
CA PHE A 9 -15.91 6.14 -18.68
C PHE A 9 -17.10 6.47 -19.60
N ARG A 10 -17.06 6.01 -20.84
CA ARG A 10 -18.16 6.21 -21.79
C ARG A 10 -19.34 5.25 -21.56
N GLU A 11 -19.06 4.07 -21.03
CA GLU A 11 -20.05 3.02 -20.78
C GLU A 11 -20.78 3.21 -19.45
N ASP A 12 -20.15 3.87 -18.47
CA ASP A 12 -20.72 4.15 -17.15
C ASP A 12 -20.91 5.65 -16.94
N PRO A 13 -22.17 6.15 -16.99
CA PRO A 13 -22.46 7.59 -16.83
C PRO A 13 -22.22 8.11 -15.40
N GLU A 14 -22.08 7.22 -14.42
CA GLU A 14 -21.78 7.60 -13.03
C GLU A 14 -20.27 7.64 -12.73
N MET A 15 -19.45 7.16 -13.65
CA MET A 15 -18.00 7.17 -13.48
C MET A 15 -17.45 8.60 -13.53
N VAL A 16 -16.69 8.97 -12.53
CA VAL A 16 -16.00 10.25 -12.47
C VAL A 16 -14.55 10.08 -12.94
N TRP A 17 -14.16 10.84 -13.95
CA TRP A 17 -12.80 10.89 -14.47
C TRP A 17 -12.18 12.26 -14.23
N PHE A 18 -11.06 12.29 -13.56
CA PHE A 18 -10.20 13.47 -13.55
C PHE A 18 -8.72 13.05 -13.70
N SER A 19 -7.93 13.91 -14.30
CA SER A 19 -6.52 13.64 -14.55
C SER A 19 -5.66 14.50 -13.64
N ALA A 20 -4.75 13.87 -12.91
CA ALA A 20 -3.72 14.58 -12.16
C ALA A 20 -2.75 15.30 -13.12
N PRO A 21 -2.18 16.45 -12.73
CA PRO A 21 -1.10 17.07 -13.47
C PRO A 21 0.06 16.09 -13.66
N LYS A 22 0.55 15.98 -14.89
CA LYS A 22 1.70 15.10 -15.16
C LYS A 22 2.97 15.74 -14.56
N PRO A 23 3.70 15.03 -13.69
CA PRO A 23 4.94 15.54 -13.11
C PRO A 23 6.04 15.67 -14.19
N ARG A 24 6.97 16.58 -13.98
CA ARG A 24 8.11 16.81 -14.90
C ARG A 24 9.28 15.89 -14.61
N LEU A 25 9.46 15.49 -13.36
CA LEU A 25 10.54 14.63 -12.87
C LEU A 25 11.93 15.16 -13.29
N THR A 26 12.23 16.35 -12.84
CA THR A 26 13.55 16.98 -13.03
C THR A 26 14.51 16.60 -11.90
N ASP A 27 15.81 16.95 -12.03
CA ASP A 27 16.78 16.78 -10.94
C ASP A 27 16.36 17.44 -9.63
N LYS A 28 15.47 18.45 -9.69
CA LYS A 28 14.93 19.10 -8.50
C LYS A 28 13.89 18.25 -7.76
N SER A 29 13.32 17.26 -8.42
CA SER A 29 12.32 16.35 -7.83
C SER A 29 12.96 15.30 -6.92
N TYR A 30 14.31 15.19 -6.94
CA TYR A 30 15.06 14.18 -6.21
C TYR A 30 16.11 14.78 -5.28
N VAL A 31 16.30 14.15 -4.13
CA VAL A 31 17.42 14.43 -3.24
C VAL A 31 18.72 13.95 -3.92
N LYS A 32 19.64 14.89 -4.16
CA LYS A 32 20.90 14.60 -4.87
C LYS A 32 21.70 13.52 -4.14
N ASN A 33 22.13 12.52 -4.89
CA ASN A 33 22.94 11.40 -4.41
C ASN A 33 22.26 10.59 -3.27
N TYR A 34 20.93 10.59 -3.16
CA TYR A 34 20.20 9.89 -2.10
C TYR A 34 20.68 8.44 -1.93
N TYR A 35 20.66 7.64 -3.00
CA TYR A 35 21.07 6.23 -2.94
C TYR A 35 22.53 6.01 -2.58
N TYR A 36 23.43 6.91 -2.98
CA TYR A 36 24.81 6.84 -2.55
C TYR A 36 24.92 7.00 -1.03
N TYR A 37 24.25 8.00 -0.47
CA TYR A 37 24.24 8.22 0.97
C TYR A 37 23.53 7.08 1.71
N PHE A 38 22.43 6.61 1.20
CA PHE A 38 21.65 5.52 1.78
C PHE A 38 22.47 4.22 1.89
N HIS A 39 23.22 3.86 0.86
CA HIS A 39 23.97 2.60 0.85
C HIS A 39 25.38 2.70 1.44
N ASN A 40 26.00 3.87 1.42
CA ASN A 40 27.43 3.98 1.73
C ASN A 40 27.77 4.93 2.88
N VAL A 41 26.85 5.78 3.34
CA VAL A 41 27.17 6.85 4.30
C VAL A 41 26.29 6.78 5.53
N TRP A 42 24.96 6.71 5.37
CA TRP A 42 24.06 6.74 6.52
C TRP A 42 24.11 5.45 7.33
N SER A 43 24.23 5.61 8.63
CA SER A 43 24.03 4.52 9.60
C SER A 43 22.58 4.04 9.59
N ASP A 44 22.34 2.87 10.15
CA ASP A 44 20.97 2.34 10.27
C ASP A 44 20.09 3.22 11.16
N GLU A 45 20.68 3.87 12.18
CA GLU A 45 20.00 4.84 13.02
C GLU A 45 19.55 6.09 12.24
N GLU A 46 20.42 6.63 11.38
CA GLU A 46 20.11 7.77 10.53
C GLU A 46 19.00 7.43 9.51
N LYS A 47 19.03 6.23 8.94
CA LYS A 47 17.95 5.74 8.05
C LYS A 47 16.62 5.62 8.78
N LEU A 48 16.60 5.06 9.98
CA LEU A 48 15.40 4.95 10.82
C LEU A 48 14.84 6.33 11.20
N GLU A 49 15.70 7.27 11.56
CA GLU A 49 15.27 8.63 11.90
C GLU A 49 14.66 9.35 10.68
N LYS A 50 15.23 9.17 9.49
CA LYS A 50 14.65 9.68 8.24
C LYS A 50 13.31 9.03 7.92
N CYS A 51 13.18 7.72 8.10
CA CYS A 51 11.93 7.00 7.96
C CYS A 51 10.83 7.58 8.88
N ARG A 52 11.14 7.80 10.16
CA ARG A 52 10.19 8.37 11.13
C ARG A 52 9.73 9.78 10.76
N ARG A 53 10.56 10.54 10.05
CA ARG A 53 10.24 11.87 9.53
C ARG A 53 9.64 11.83 8.12
N SER A 54 9.47 10.65 7.53
CA SER A 54 9.04 10.46 6.14
C SER A 54 9.94 11.20 5.13
N GLU A 55 11.25 11.23 5.39
CA GLU A 55 12.27 11.86 4.54
C GLU A 55 12.93 10.81 3.64
N PHE A 56 12.48 10.75 2.40
CA PHE A 56 12.97 9.80 1.40
C PHE A 56 13.65 10.48 0.22
N GLN A 57 13.75 9.79 -0.92
CA GLN A 57 14.47 10.28 -2.09
C GLN A 57 13.80 11.46 -2.82
N LEU A 58 12.48 11.64 -2.64
CA LEU A 58 11.75 12.70 -3.31
C LEU A 58 11.85 14.01 -2.51
N THR A 59 11.96 15.12 -3.24
CA THR A 59 11.85 16.47 -2.68
C THR A 59 10.39 16.93 -2.77
N GLU A 60 10.09 18.07 -2.15
CA GLU A 60 8.77 18.71 -2.24
C GLU A 60 8.66 19.69 -3.44
N HIS A 61 9.50 19.53 -4.47
CA HIS A 61 9.54 20.45 -5.63
C HIS A 61 8.26 20.43 -6.46
N GLU A 62 7.66 19.26 -6.60
CA GLU A 62 6.38 19.06 -7.28
C GLU A 62 5.60 17.92 -6.59
N PRO A 63 4.26 17.92 -6.64
CA PRO A 63 3.45 16.83 -6.11
C PRO A 63 3.73 15.52 -6.86
N LEU A 64 4.20 14.51 -6.13
CA LEU A 64 4.47 13.17 -6.64
C LEU A 64 3.76 12.14 -5.76
N TRP A 65 3.06 11.20 -6.38
CA TRP A 65 2.38 10.14 -5.66
C TRP A 65 2.20 8.88 -6.53
N ASP A 66 2.15 7.76 -5.87
CA ASP A 66 1.83 6.45 -6.46
C ASP A 66 0.53 5.92 -5.86
N ALA A 67 -0.34 5.36 -6.70
CA ALA A 67 -1.62 4.79 -6.27
C ALA A 67 -1.43 3.59 -5.34
N ALA A 68 -0.35 2.84 -5.49
CA ALA A 68 -0.04 1.68 -4.66
C ALA A 68 0.44 2.04 -3.23
N ASP A 69 0.64 3.33 -2.94
CA ASP A 69 0.85 3.84 -1.58
C ASP A 69 -0.46 4.09 -0.82
N ALA A 70 -1.59 3.84 -1.46
CA ALA A 70 -2.92 4.04 -0.90
C ALA A 70 -3.65 2.71 -0.70
N MET A 71 -4.25 2.52 0.48
CA MET A 71 -5.15 1.41 0.77
C MET A 71 -6.51 1.94 1.18
N ARG A 72 -7.55 1.57 0.43
CA ARG A 72 -8.90 2.10 0.62
C ARG A 72 -9.75 1.20 1.51
N PHE A 73 -10.43 1.82 2.46
CA PHE A 73 -11.42 1.21 3.37
C PHE A 73 -12.75 1.99 3.25
N GLY A 74 -13.48 1.77 2.18
CA GLY A 74 -14.70 2.54 1.92
C GLY A 74 -14.40 4.03 1.74
N LYS A 75 -14.93 4.88 2.66
CA LYS A 75 -14.67 6.33 2.68
C LYS A 75 -13.28 6.73 3.16
N ASP A 76 -12.57 5.83 3.84
CA ASP A 76 -11.26 6.13 4.41
C ASP A 76 -10.15 5.56 3.53
N VAL A 77 -9.11 6.35 3.32
CA VAL A 77 -7.92 5.97 2.54
C VAL A 77 -6.69 6.17 3.40
N PHE A 78 -6.02 5.09 3.73
CA PHE A 78 -4.73 5.14 4.41
C PHE A 78 -3.63 5.25 3.36
N HIS A 79 -2.78 6.23 3.51
CA HIS A 79 -1.76 6.53 2.51
C HIS A 79 -0.41 6.80 3.18
N GLN A 80 0.62 6.12 2.71
CA GLN A 80 1.99 6.36 3.17
C GLN A 80 2.70 7.42 2.32
N ILE A 81 3.68 8.08 2.93
CA ILE A 81 4.74 8.79 2.22
C ILE A 81 5.89 7.81 2.07
N SER A 82 6.46 7.73 0.87
CA SER A 82 7.37 6.67 0.49
C SER A 82 8.51 7.17 -0.42
N THR A 83 9.25 6.24 -0.98
CA THR A 83 10.25 6.54 -2.01
C THR A 83 9.64 7.04 -3.32
N VAL A 84 8.33 6.88 -3.53
CA VAL A 84 7.60 7.26 -4.75
C VAL A 84 6.45 8.24 -4.51
N THR A 85 6.15 8.56 -3.25
CA THR A 85 5.15 9.55 -2.85
C THR A 85 5.77 10.56 -1.88
N ASN A 86 5.66 11.86 -2.19
CA ASN A 86 6.08 12.93 -1.29
C ASN A 86 4.90 13.59 -0.55
N ARG A 87 5.18 14.46 0.42
CA ARG A 87 4.17 15.19 1.19
C ARG A 87 3.28 16.05 0.29
N ALA A 88 3.86 16.74 -0.69
CA ALA A 88 3.10 17.57 -1.62
C ALA A 88 2.08 16.74 -2.43
N GLY A 89 2.46 15.50 -2.84
CA GLY A 89 1.57 14.55 -3.52
C GLY A 89 0.46 14.06 -2.61
N PHE A 90 0.80 13.67 -1.38
CA PHE A 90 -0.18 13.31 -0.37
C PHE A 90 -1.20 14.42 -0.12
N ASP A 91 -0.75 15.66 0.10
CA ASP A 91 -1.61 16.80 0.38
C ASP A 91 -2.48 17.17 -0.83
N TRP A 92 -1.95 17.00 -2.05
CA TRP A 92 -2.73 17.18 -3.27
C TRP A 92 -3.87 16.16 -3.35
N LEU A 93 -3.57 14.86 -3.17
CA LEU A 93 -4.58 13.80 -3.16
C LEU A 93 -5.62 14.01 -2.07
N LYS A 94 -5.20 14.36 -0.84
CA LYS A 94 -6.10 14.60 0.29
C LYS A 94 -7.17 15.65 -0.07
N ARG A 95 -6.78 16.73 -0.77
CA ARG A 95 -7.74 17.74 -1.23
C ARG A 95 -8.69 17.20 -2.31
N GLN A 96 -8.17 16.41 -3.26
CA GLN A 96 -9.01 15.82 -4.31
C GLN A 96 -10.00 14.82 -3.74
N TYR A 97 -9.55 13.94 -2.86
CA TYR A 97 -10.38 12.93 -2.23
C TYR A 97 -11.44 13.53 -1.31
N ALA A 98 -11.12 14.61 -0.58
CA ALA A 98 -12.09 15.33 0.24
C ALA A 98 -13.27 15.86 -0.61
N ALA A 99 -13.02 16.34 -1.83
CA ALA A 99 -14.07 16.77 -2.76
C ALA A 99 -14.98 15.62 -3.23
N LEU A 100 -14.51 14.37 -3.13
CA LEU A 100 -15.27 13.14 -3.44
C LEU A 100 -15.91 12.50 -2.19
N GLY A 101 -15.83 13.16 -1.03
CA GLY A 101 -16.34 12.63 0.24
C GLY A 101 -15.47 11.56 0.89
N LEU A 102 -14.23 11.40 0.44
CA LEU A 102 -13.25 10.49 1.01
C LEU A 102 -12.41 11.19 2.09
N ARG A 103 -12.01 10.43 3.11
CA ARG A 103 -11.11 10.86 4.19
C ARG A 103 -9.75 10.21 3.98
N MET A 104 -8.69 10.99 4.01
CA MET A 104 -7.34 10.48 3.78
C MET A 104 -6.48 10.63 5.02
N HIS A 105 -5.93 9.51 5.47
CA HIS A 105 -5.13 9.34 6.66
C HIS A 105 -3.68 9.03 6.30
N HIS A 106 -2.75 9.74 6.93
CA HIS A 106 -1.33 9.44 6.76
C HIS A 106 -0.92 8.29 7.66
N VAL A 107 -0.17 7.36 7.12
CA VAL A 107 0.47 6.28 7.88
C VAL A 107 1.96 6.22 7.59
N THR A 108 2.75 5.96 8.64
CA THR A 108 4.19 5.68 8.55
C THR A 108 4.44 4.35 9.26
N PHE A 109 5.33 3.55 8.71
CA PHE A 109 5.67 2.24 9.27
C PHE A 109 7.06 2.30 9.90
N ASP A 110 7.18 1.90 11.18
CA ASP A 110 8.48 1.80 11.85
C ASP A 110 9.35 0.73 11.16
N ASN A 111 10.66 0.91 11.22
CA ASN A 111 11.65 0.06 10.56
C ASN A 111 11.61 -0.01 9.03
N CYS A 112 10.65 0.64 8.38
CA CYS A 112 10.52 0.65 6.93
C CYS A 112 11.37 1.76 6.32
N VAL A 113 12.70 1.60 6.35
CA VAL A 113 13.67 2.63 5.91
C VAL A 113 13.66 2.88 4.40
N HIS A 114 13.07 1.98 3.62
CA HIS A 114 12.91 2.11 2.18
C HIS A 114 11.48 1.72 1.80
N PRO A 115 10.48 2.51 2.21
CA PRO A 115 9.10 2.18 1.96
C PRO A 115 8.78 2.25 0.46
N TRP A 116 8.19 1.17 0.00
CA TRP A 116 7.53 1.12 -1.29
C TRP A 116 6.02 1.05 -1.02
N HIS A 117 5.30 0.26 -1.70
CA HIS A 117 3.85 0.19 -1.65
C HIS A 117 3.28 -0.28 -0.31
N ILE A 118 2.09 0.21 0.04
CA ILE A 118 1.43 -0.10 1.31
C ILE A 118 0.83 -1.51 1.35
N ASP A 119 0.61 -2.12 0.21
CA ASP A 119 -0.08 -3.41 0.04
C ASP A 119 0.67 -4.64 0.55
N CYS A 120 1.90 -4.46 1.04
CA CYS A 120 2.64 -5.44 1.83
C CYS A 120 2.69 -5.08 3.32
N ASN A 121 2.02 -4.01 3.75
CA ASN A 121 2.11 -3.47 5.10
C ASN A 121 0.76 -3.41 5.81
N LEU A 122 -0.32 -3.12 5.06
CA LEU A 122 -1.66 -2.95 5.59
C LEU A 122 -2.67 -3.46 4.56
N VAL A 123 -3.34 -4.56 4.85
CA VAL A 123 -4.20 -5.28 3.89
C VAL A 123 -5.57 -5.55 4.49
N PRO A 124 -6.64 -4.85 4.05
CA PRO A 124 -8.00 -5.17 4.45
C PRO A 124 -8.42 -6.50 3.83
N MET A 125 -8.94 -7.41 4.64
CA MET A 125 -9.42 -8.71 4.20
C MET A 125 -10.94 -8.68 3.97
N ASN A 126 -11.66 -8.12 4.93
CA ASN A 126 -13.11 -7.87 4.86
C ASN A 126 -13.48 -6.74 5.82
N ALA A 127 -14.76 -6.39 5.89
CA ALA A 127 -15.23 -5.39 6.85
C ALA A 127 -14.96 -5.85 8.29
N GLY A 128 -14.21 -5.04 9.04
CA GLY A 128 -13.83 -5.32 10.42
C GLY A 128 -12.48 -6.05 10.58
N MET A 129 -11.84 -6.53 9.52
CA MET A 129 -10.58 -7.28 9.61
C MET A 129 -9.50 -6.73 8.67
N CYS A 130 -8.35 -6.40 9.24
CA CYS A 130 -7.20 -5.92 8.49
C CYS A 130 -5.91 -6.61 8.97
N MET A 131 -5.14 -7.13 8.04
CA MET A 131 -3.81 -7.67 8.31
C MET A 131 -2.79 -6.54 8.29
N TYR A 132 -1.82 -6.57 9.19
CA TYR A 132 -0.68 -5.67 9.14
C TYR A 132 0.65 -6.43 9.20
N ASN A 133 1.69 -5.82 8.66
CA ASN A 133 3.04 -6.37 8.69
C ASN A 133 3.66 -6.18 10.08
N PRO A 134 3.92 -7.25 10.85
CA PRO A 134 4.45 -7.14 12.20
C PRO A 134 5.92 -6.69 12.25
N PHE A 135 6.63 -6.70 11.12
CA PHE A 135 7.99 -6.19 11.03
C PHE A 135 8.03 -4.68 10.74
N TRP A 136 6.99 -4.17 10.04
CA TRP A 136 6.82 -2.75 9.75
C TRP A 136 5.50 -2.25 10.36
N ILE A 137 5.59 -1.89 11.64
CA ILE A 137 4.40 -1.57 12.46
C ILE A 137 3.93 -0.14 12.17
N PRO A 138 2.62 0.11 11.97
CA PRO A 138 2.08 1.46 11.86
C PRO A 138 2.39 2.28 13.12
N MET A 139 2.97 3.47 12.94
CA MET A 139 3.47 4.32 14.03
C MET A 139 2.38 5.22 14.63
N GLN A 140 1.35 5.60 13.87
CA GLN A 140 0.32 6.53 14.31
C GLN A 140 -0.62 5.88 15.33
N LYS A 141 -0.56 6.36 16.57
CA LYS A 141 -1.48 5.91 17.64
C LYS A 141 -2.94 6.17 17.29
N GLU A 142 -3.18 7.25 16.59
CA GLU A 142 -4.49 7.68 16.08
C GLU A 142 -5.08 6.63 15.13
N MET A 143 -4.25 5.97 14.31
CA MET A 143 -4.69 4.87 13.44
C MET A 143 -5.22 3.69 14.28
N TRP A 144 -4.44 3.23 15.28
CA TRP A 144 -4.85 2.14 16.16
C TRP A 144 -6.14 2.48 16.92
N GLU A 145 -6.26 3.74 17.38
CA GLU A 145 -7.48 4.22 18.04
C GLU A 145 -8.66 4.24 17.08
N LEU A 146 -8.47 4.69 15.84
CA LEU A 146 -9.51 4.74 14.81
C LEU A 146 -10.06 3.34 14.51
N PHE A 147 -9.18 2.36 14.30
CA PHE A 147 -9.57 0.97 14.05
C PHE A 147 -10.34 0.42 15.24
N LYS A 148 -9.82 0.58 16.45
CA LYS A 148 -10.46 0.11 17.69
C LYS A 148 -11.84 0.74 17.94
N LYS A 149 -12.00 2.04 17.69
CA LYS A 149 -13.29 2.74 17.89
C LYS A 149 -14.39 2.27 16.93
N ASN A 150 -14.02 1.63 15.84
CA ASN A 150 -14.93 1.17 14.81
C ASN A 150 -14.97 -0.37 14.69
N ASP A 151 -14.58 -1.05 15.76
CA ASP A 151 -14.60 -2.52 15.85
C ASP A 151 -13.83 -3.25 14.75
N TRP A 152 -12.74 -2.62 14.27
CA TRP A 152 -11.81 -3.27 13.36
C TRP A 152 -10.68 -3.96 14.12
N GLU A 153 -10.42 -5.19 13.76
CA GLU A 153 -9.29 -5.97 14.27
C GLU A 153 -8.07 -5.81 13.35
N LEU A 154 -6.96 -5.33 13.95
CA LEU A 154 -5.65 -5.31 13.30
C LEU A 154 -4.89 -6.56 13.71
N ILE A 155 -4.67 -7.47 12.76
CA ILE A 155 -4.08 -8.79 13.00
C ILE A 155 -2.68 -8.83 12.39
N PRO A 156 -1.64 -9.22 13.15
CA PRO A 156 -0.31 -9.39 12.59
C PRO A 156 -0.31 -10.57 11.60
N ALA A 157 0.22 -10.36 10.42
CA ALA A 157 0.35 -11.39 9.41
C ALA A 157 1.37 -12.46 9.84
N ALA A 158 1.11 -13.71 9.50
CA ALA A 158 2.07 -14.79 9.69
C ALA A 158 3.39 -14.50 8.98
N ASN A 159 4.50 -14.96 9.57
CA ASN A 159 5.79 -14.82 8.93
C ASN A 159 5.81 -15.49 7.55
N PRO A 160 6.42 -14.85 6.55
CA PRO A 160 6.56 -15.44 5.23
C PRO A 160 7.18 -16.86 5.28
N THR A 161 6.52 -17.80 4.64
CA THR A 161 7.01 -19.19 4.56
C THR A 161 8.05 -19.33 3.44
N HIS A 162 7.79 -18.69 2.32
CA HIS A 162 8.66 -18.74 1.16
C HIS A 162 9.60 -17.53 1.13
N VAL A 163 10.89 -17.83 1.36
CA VAL A 163 11.92 -16.81 1.29
C VAL A 163 12.50 -16.78 -0.11
N HIS A 164 12.12 -15.79 -0.90
CA HIS A 164 12.57 -15.59 -2.29
C HIS A 164 14.07 -15.21 -2.41
N LYS A 165 14.91 -15.64 -1.47
CA LYS A 165 16.32 -15.23 -1.32
C LYS A 165 17.22 -15.45 -2.53
N ASN A 166 16.83 -16.31 -3.46
CA ASN A 166 17.71 -16.75 -4.56
C ASN A 166 17.27 -16.28 -5.95
N ARG A 167 16.29 -15.40 -6.05
CA ARG A 167 15.82 -14.91 -7.35
C ARG A 167 16.48 -13.57 -7.66
N VAL A 168 17.60 -13.66 -8.36
CA VAL A 168 18.26 -12.50 -8.94
C VAL A 168 17.54 -12.19 -10.25
N TYR A 169 17.07 -10.95 -10.42
CA TYR A 169 16.53 -10.50 -11.71
C TYR A 169 17.56 -10.64 -12.82
N LEU A 170 17.12 -10.66 -14.07
CA LEU A 170 17.98 -10.57 -15.25
C LEU A 170 18.91 -9.34 -15.18
N THR A 171 18.54 -8.32 -14.43
CA THR A 171 19.32 -7.10 -14.16
C THR A 171 20.37 -7.26 -13.07
N GLY A 172 20.43 -8.40 -12.38
CA GLY A 172 21.31 -8.61 -11.22
C GLY A 172 20.82 -7.92 -9.94
N MET A 173 19.65 -7.27 -9.94
CA MET A 173 19.05 -6.61 -8.77
C MET A 173 17.97 -7.49 -8.18
N TYR A 174 17.96 -7.60 -6.86
CA TYR A 174 16.84 -8.15 -6.10
C TYR A 174 16.09 -6.99 -5.44
N GLU A 175 14.93 -6.69 -5.94
CA GLU A 175 14.03 -5.70 -5.35
C GLU A 175 12.78 -6.41 -4.84
N GLY A 176 12.85 -6.96 -3.65
CA GLY A 176 11.71 -7.64 -3.08
C GLY A 176 11.83 -7.78 -1.58
N THR A 177 10.70 -7.78 -0.95
CA THR A 177 10.56 -8.14 0.46
C THR A 177 9.98 -9.55 0.56
N SER A 178 10.38 -10.30 1.59
CA SER A 178 9.71 -11.56 1.92
C SER A 178 8.23 -11.35 2.26
N TRP A 179 7.86 -10.14 2.68
CA TRP A 179 6.49 -9.73 3.00
C TRP A 179 5.59 -9.54 1.79
N ILE A 180 6.08 -9.83 0.59
CA ILE A 180 5.27 -10.01 -0.62
C ILE A 180 4.19 -11.10 -0.43
N SER A 181 4.34 -11.95 0.58
CA SER A 181 3.31 -12.90 1.05
C SER A 181 1.97 -12.23 1.35
N MET A 182 2.00 -10.95 1.81
CA MET A 182 0.80 -10.17 2.10
C MET A 182 0.15 -9.54 0.86
N ASN A 183 0.80 -9.59 -0.30
CA ASN A 183 0.30 -9.02 -1.55
C ASN A 183 -0.79 -9.92 -2.15
N THR A 184 -1.88 -10.08 -1.41
CA THR A 184 -3.01 -10.96 -1.72
C THR A 184 -4.09 -10.22 -2.48
N PHE A 185 -4.99 -10.95 -3.13
CA PHE A 185 -6.15 -10.39 -3.81
C PHE A 185 -7.45 -10.85 -3.14
N SER A 186 -8.15 -9.95 -2.46
CA SER A 186 -9.49 -10.21 -1.91
C SER A 186 -10.51 -10.15 -3.03
N PHE A 187 -11.01 -11.30 -3.44
CA PHE A 187 -11.99 -11.42 -4.52
C PHE A 187 -13.37 -10.93 -4.06
N ASP A 188 -13.80 -11.34 -2.89
CA ASP A 188 -15.01 -10.93 -2.20
C ASP A 188 -14.80 -10.91 -0.68
N PRO A 189 -15.81 -10.57 0.16
CA PRO A 189 -15.65 -10.52 1.62
C PRO A 189 -15.25 -11.84 2.30
N LYS A 190 -15.28 -12.96 1.60
CA LYS A 190 -14.93 -14.29 2.13
C LYS A 190 -13.74 -14.91 1.43
N THR A 191 -13.58 -14.67 0.15
CA THR A 191 -12.61 -15.35 -0.72
C THR A 191 -11.37 -14.50 -0.93
N VAL A 192 -10.21 -15.08 -0.69
CA VAL A 192 -8.91 -14.44 -0.92
C VAL A 192 -7.95 -15.33 -1.68
N PHE A 193 -7.30 -14.78 -2.69
CA PHE A 193 -6.22 -15.45 -3.41
C PHE A 193 -4.89 -15.12 -2.76
N VAL A 194 -4.11 -16.16 -2.47
CA VAL A 194 -2.81 -16.08 -1.80
C VAL A 194 -1.77 -16.84 -2.62
N GLU A 195 -0.53 -16.41 -2.63
CA GLU A 195 0.55 -17.15 -3.27
C GLU A 195 0.71 -18.54 -2.62
N ALA A 196 0.69 -19.60 -3.43
CA ALA A 196 0.52 -20.98 -2.96
C ALA A 196 1.64 -21.49 -2.03
N HIS A 197 2.84 -20.93 -2.12
CA HIS A 197 3.98 -21.32 -1.26
C HIS A 197 3.94 -20.63 0.12
N GLU A 198 3.07 -19.62 0.31
CA GLU A 198 2.90 -18.93 1.58
C GLU A 198 1.94 -19.68 2.52
N THR A 199 2.30 -20.92 2.83
CA THR A 199 1.44 -21.87 3.55
C THR A 199 1.03 -21.41 4.95
N ALA A 200 1.92 -20.73 5.69
CA ALA A 200 1.60 -20.21 7.02
C ALA A 200 0.55 -19.10 6.94
N TYR A 201 0.60 -18.26 5.92
CA TYR A 201 -0.37 -17.18 5.73
C TYR A 201 -1.72 -17.72 5.24
N CYS A 202 -1.70 -18.70 4.32
CA CYS A 202 -2.91 -19.44 3.92
C CYS A 202 -3.62 -20.08 5.12
N GLU A 203 -2.86 -20.76 5.99
CA GLU A 203 -3.41 -21.38 7.20
C GLU A 203 -3.97 -20.35 8.18
N GLN A 204 -3.27 -19.23 8.38
CA GLN A 204 -3.74 -18.14 9.24
C GLN A 204 -5.09 -17.58 8.74
N LEU A 205 -5.18 -17.22 7.45
CA LEU A 205 -6.40 -16.65 6.87
C LEU A 205 -7.57 -17.64 6.92
N SER A 206 -7.31 -18.93 6.68
CA SER A 206 -8.32 -19.98 6.82
C SER A 206 -8.84 -20.09 8.26
N LYS A 207 -7.95 -19.99 9.27
CA LYS A 207 -8.33 -19.99 10.69
C LYS A 207 -9.17 -18.75 11.07
N LEU A 208 -8.96 -17.64 10.37
CA LEU A 208 -9.74 -16.41 10.51
C LEU A 208 -11.08 -16.45 9.76
N GLY A 209 -11.40 -17.58 9.12
CA GLY A 209 -12.67 -17.81 8.44
C GLY A 209 -12.73 -17.39 6.98
N MET A 210 -11.57 -17.07 6.38
CA MET A 210 -11.49 -16.81 4.94
C MET A 210 -11.47 -18.10 4.12
N GLU A 211 -12.12 -18.09 2.98
CA GLU A 211 -11.97 -19.09 1.93
C GLU A 211 -10.70 -18.74 1.13
N VAL A 212 -9.63 -19.48 1.42
CA VAL A 212 -8.32 -19.22 0.79
C VAL A 212 -8.18 -20.06 -0.46
N ASP A 213 -7.89 -19.42 -1.59
CA ASP A 213 -7.55 -20.08 -2.86
C ASP A 213 -6.05 -19.86 -3.16
N PRO A 214 -5.20 -20.90 -2.97
CA PRO A 214 -3.76 -20.78 -3.19
C PRO A 214 -3.44 -20.79 -4.68
N ILE A 215 -2.82 -19.74 -5.17
CA ILE A 215 -2.44 -19.55 -6.58
C ILE A 215 -0.93 -19.69 -6.75
N PRO A 216 -0.42 -20.55 -7.64
CA PRO A 216 1.00 -20.59 -7.98
C PRO A 216 1.41 -19.30 -8.71
N TYR A 217 2.06 -18.39 -8.00
CA TYR A 217 2.36 -17.05 -8.51
C TYR A 217 3.86 -16.70 -8.47
N GLU A 218 4.69 -17.62 -8.09
CA GLU A 218 6.12 -17.43 -7.91
C GLU A 218 6.86 -16.87 -9.14
N CYS A 219 6.35 -17.13 -10.35
CA CYS A 219 6.96 -16.62 -11.59
C CYS A 219 6.79 -15.11 -11.79
N VAL A 220 5.83 -14.48 -11.12
CA VAL A 220 5.54 -13.04 -11.22
C VAL A 220 6.30 -12.24 -10.16
N ILE A 221 6.49 -12.80 -8.98
CA ILE A 221 7.18 -12.15 -7.85
C ILE A 221 8.54 -11.51 -8.22
N PRO A 222 9.37 -12.11 -9.10
CA PRO A 222 10.61 -11.48 -9.54
C PRO A 222 10.46 -10.10 -10.21
N PHE A 223 9.25 -9.72 -10.62
CA PHE A 223 8.96 -8.39 -11.17
C PHE A 223 8.60 -7.36 -10.08
N GLY A 224 8.70 -7.71 -8.80
CA GLY A 224 8.51 -6.79 -7.68
C GLY A 224 7.06 -6.69 -7.19
N GLY A 225 6.20 -7.63 -7.56
CA GLY A 225 4.79 -7.66 -7.13
C GLY A 225 4.22 -9.06 -7.11
N ALA A 226 3.02 -9.22 -6.53
CA ALA A 226 2.26 -10.47 -6.54
C ALA A 226 0.82 -10.23 -6.98
N LEU A 227 -0.13 -10.91 -6.38
CA LEU A 227 -1.53 -10.95 -6.83
C LEU A 227 -2.21 -9.57 -6.80
N HIS A 228 -2.03 -8.78 -5.73
CA HIS A 228 -2.58 -7.44 -5.64
C HIS A 228 -1.97 -6.50 -6.69
N CYS A 229 -0.65 -6.49 -6.80
CA CYS A 229 0.07 -5.61 -7.72
C CYS A 229 -0.27 -5.81 -9.21
N THR A 230 -0.74 -6.99 -9.58
CA THR A 230 -1.08 -7.33 -10.97
C THR A 230 -2.56 -7.21 -11.28
N THR A 231 -3.37 -6.83 -10.30
CA THR A 231 -4.82 -6.64 -10.44
C THR A 231 -5.19 -5.17 -10.31
N LEU A 232 -6.30 -4.80 -10.91
CA LEU A 232 -6.88 -3.48 -10.79
C LEU A 232 -8.40 -3.59 -10.82
N ASP A 233 -9.03 -3.09 -9.77
CA ASP A 233 -10.48 -3.01 -9.70
C ASP A 233 -11.00 -1.96 -10.70
N ILE A 234 -11.81 -2.38 -11.64
CA ILE A 234 -12.51 -1.48 -12.56
C ILE A 234 -13.86 -1.11 -11.97
N ASN A 235 -14.59 -2.14 -11.52
CA ASN A 235 -15.90 -1.99 -10.89
C ASN A 235 -16.07 -3.08 -9.84
N ARG A 236 -16.56 -2.70 -8.65
CA ARG A 236 -17.00 -3.64 -7.61
C ARG A 236 -18.44 -3.31 -7.23
N THR A 237 -19.22 -4.33 -6.93
CA THR A 237 -20.55 -4.16 -6.35
C THR A 237 -20.43 -3.58 -4.93
N GLY A 238 -21.25 -2.61 -4.59
CA GLY A 238 -21.22 -1.93 -3.30
C GLY A 238 -21.32 -0.42 -3.46
N GLY A 239 -21.20 0.29 -2.35
CA GLY A 239 -21.27 1.74 -2.28
C GLY A 239 -20.01 2.36 -1.69
N LEU A 240 -20.11 3.64 -1.36
CA LEU A 240 -19.10 4.36 -0.60
C LEU A 240 -19.37 4.14 0.90
N GLU A 241 -19.03 2.96 1.39
CA GLU A 241 -19.31 2.53 2.76
C GLU A 241 -18.51 3.35 3.79
N ASP A 242 -19.15 3.71 4.90
CA ASP A 242 -18.51 4.40 6.01
C ASP A 242 -18.12 3.39 7.09
N TYR A 243 -16.95 2.78 6.94
CA TYR A 243 -16.44 1.78 7.90
C TYR A 243 -15.86 2.40 9.17
N PHE A 244 -15.61 3.70 9.19
CA PHE A 244 -15.03 4.42 10.33
C PHE A 244 -15.87 5.66 10.69
N PRO A 245 -17.17 5.50 11.06
CA PRO A 245 -18.00 6.64 11.44
C PRO A 245 -17.48 7.36 12.70
N ASN A 246 -16.78 6.65 13.59
CA ASN A 246 -16.22 7.19 14.81
C ASN A 246 -14.78 7.69 14.60
N GLN A 247 -14.64 8.86 14.01
CA GLN A 247 -13.35 9.44 13.70
C GLN A 247 -12.51 9.81 14.93
N VAL A 248 -11.19 9.90 14.77
CA VAL A 248 -10.23 10.40 15.76
C VAL A 248 -9.85 11.83 15.38
N ALA A 249 -9.96 12.74 16.36
CA ALA A 249 -9.71 14.15 16.11
C ALA A 249 -8.26 14.39 15.67
N GLY A 250 -8.09 15.10 14.57
CA GLY A 250 -6.77 15.47 14.03
C GLY A 250 -6.09 14.40 13.17
N TYR A 251 -6.77 13.27 12.91
CA TYR A 251 -6.22 12.20 12.11
C TYR A 251 -6.86 12.05 10.73
#